data_39924b10d843b919d2f117fb83e3adb6
#
_entry.id   39924b10d843b919d2f117fb83e3adb6
#
_cell.length_a   1.000
_cell.length_b   1.000
_cell.length_c   1.000
_cell.angle_alpha   90.00
_cell.angle_beta   90.00
_cell.angle_gamma   90.00
#
_symmetry.space_group_name_H-M   'P 1'
#
loop_
_entity.id
_entity.type
_entity.pdbx_description
1 polymer ?
#
loop_
_entity_poly.entity_id
_entity_poly.type
_entity_poly.pdbx_seq_one_letter_code
_entity_poly.pdbx_strand_id
1 'polypeptide(L)'
;MKTFKYHYQGIVETFRALFQGKYLVYFIPGAVVTIIYLYFKYRAGLVQSAIDLETGFSWVDKATGLIESGIEYIFDFFYFLMDQIYIYVVITLLSPFNTFLAEKFDSDLTGNKFDGNLIRIINDLIRMVIVVFIAVILEFGGLLMYWMVSWMLPDVLDPIMYHIIGAFFFGFAFYDFHLERYQVGVLGSLGYAFENGLTMILTGSIFLLIYEIPIIGIPLSPVIAVMISNVVHLYKAKKLPRKEELTIEAEKNV
;
A
#
# COMPACT_ATOMS: atom_id res chain seq x y z
N MET A 1 -19.29 12.75 2.21
CA MET A 1 -19.58 12.74 0.76
C MET A 1 -18.44 13.29 -0.12
N LYS A 2 -17.72 14.36 0.25
CA LYS A 2 -16.63 14.92 -0.59
C LYS A 2 -15.47 13.93 -0.81
N THR A 3 -15.05 13.18 0.21
CA THR A 3 -13.94 12.21 0.12
C THR A 3 -14.18 11.14 -0.94
N PHE A 4 -15.37 10.55 -0.96
CA PHE A 4 -15.74 9.56 -2.00
C PHE A 4 -15.72 10.15 -3.41
N LYS A 5 -16.20 11.40 -3.57
CA LYS A 5 -16.16 12.10 -4.86
C LYS A 5 -14.72 12.30 -5.34
N TYR A 6 -13.81 12.69 -4.44
CA TYR A 6 -12.40 12.86 -4.79
C TYR A 6 -11.72 11.54 -5.16
N HIS A 7 -12.04 10.43 -4.48
CA HIS A 7 -11.54 9.10 -4.86
C HIS A 7 -12.09 8.65 -6.21
N TYR A 8 -13.38 8.85 -6.48
CA TYR A 8 -13.95 8.57 -7.79
C TYR A 8 -13.24 9.35 -8.90
N GLN A 9 -13.01 10.65 -8.70
CA GLN A 9 -12.24 11.48 -9.64
C GLN A 9 -10.79 11.00 -9.74
N GLY A 10 -10.16 10.62 -8.62
CA GLY A 10 -8.83 10.03 -8.58
C GLY A 10 -8.73 8.78 -9.44
N ILE A 11 -9.68 7.86 -9.31
CA ILE A 11 -9.75 6.65 -10.13
C ILE A 11 -9.89 7.00 -11.61
N VAL A 12 -10.84 7.86 -11.96
CA VAL A 12 -11.09 8.24 -13.36
C VAL A 12 -9.87 8.88 -14.01
N GLU A 13 -9.21 9.85 -13.34
CA GLU A 13 -8.03 10.53 -13.90
C GLU A 13 -6.81 9.59 -13.96
N THR A 14 -6.65 8.71 -12.96
CA THR A 14 -5.60 7.68 -12.99
C THR A 14 -5.75 6.76 -14.19
N PHE A 15 -6.93 6.16 -14.39
CA PHE A 15 -7.13 5.26 -15.52
C PHE A 15 -7.05 5.99 -16.86
N ARG A 16 -7.55 7.22 -16.95
CA ARG A 16 -7.38 8.05 -18.16
C ARG A 16 -5.90 8.25 -18.50
N ALA A 17 -5.07 8.57 -17.52
CA ALA A 17 -3.63 8.76 -17.70
C ALA A 17 -2.91 7.46 -18.07
N LEU A 18 -3.27 6.33 -17.45
CA LEU A 18 -2.72 5.02 -17.77
C LEU A 18 -3.06 4.58 -19.20
N PHE A 19 -4.30 4.78 -19.66
CA PHE A 19 -4.70 4.45 -21.04
C PHE A 19 -4.01 5.32 -22.09
N GLN A 20 -3.45 6.47 -21.72
CA GLN A 20 -2.60 7.25 -22.61
C GLN A 20 -1.19 6.66 -22.79
N GLY A 21 -0.85 5.61 -22.05
CA GLY A 21 0.44 4.90 -22.13
C GLY A 21 1.63 5.60 -21.49
N LYS A 22 1.48 6.83 -20.97
CA LYS A 22 2.59 7.66 -20.47
C LYS A 22 3.29 7.10 -19.22
N TYR A 23 2.58 6.29 -18.42
CA TYR A 23 3.05 5.83 -17.11
C TYR A 23 3.34 4.33 -17.06
N LEU A 24 3.26 3.62 -18.19
CA LEU A 24 3.46 2.16 -18.26
C LEU A 24 4.86 1.73 -17.79
N VAL A 25 5.85 2.57 -17.96
CA VAL A 25 7.23 2.30 -17.51
C VAL A 25 7.33 2.10 -16.00
N TYR A 26 6.45 2.70 -15.22
CA TYR A 26 6.45 2.58 -13.75
C TYR A 26 5.93 1.24 -13.24
N PHE A 27 5.35 0.40 -14.10
CA PHE A 27 5.02 -0.99 -13.76
C PHE A 27 6.22 -1.94 -13.82
N ILE A 28 7.29 -1.56 -14.54
CA ILE A 28 8.47 -2.42 -14.73
C ILE A 28 9.15 -2.79 -13.40
N PRO A 29 9.42 -1.87 -12.47
CA PRO A 29 10.03 -2.23 -11.18
C PRO A 29 9.19 -3.23 -10.39
N GLY A 30 7.88 -3.04 -10.35
CA GLY A 30 6.96 -3.98 -9.71
C GLY A 30 6.95 -5.35 -10.39
N ALA A 31 6.99 -5.39 -11.73
CA ALA A 31 7.11 -6.64 -12.48
C ALA A 31 8.42 -7.39 -12.17
N VAL A 32 9.54 -6.67 -12.05
CA VAL A 32 10.83 -7.27 -11.64
C VAL A 32 10.74 -7.86 -10.23
N VAL A 33 10.16 -7.12 -9.28
CA VAL A 33 9.94 -7.62 -7.90
C VAL A 33 9.05 -8.86 -7.92
N THR A 34 8.00 -8.88 -8.74
CA THR A 34 7.11 -10.05 -8.91
C THR A 34 7.87 -11.27 -9.43
N ILE A 35 8.72 -11.09 -10.45
CA ILE A 35 9.52 -12.20 -11.01
C ILE A 35 10.47 -12.76 -9.95
N ILE A 36 11.14 -11.89 -9.19
CA ILE A 36 12.02 -12.28 -8.09
C ILE A 36 11.23 -13.06 -7.03
N TYR A 37 10.06 -12.56 -6.63
CA TYR A 37 9.17 -13.24 -5.67
C TYR A 37 8.76 -14.62 -6.15
N LEU A 38 8.31 -14.75 -7.40
CA LEU A 38 7.89 -16.02 -7.98
C LEU A 38 9.07 -17.00 -8.06
N TYR A 39 10.26 -16.53 -8.38
CA TYR A 39 11.47 -17.36 -8.39
C TYR A 39 11.76 -17.92 -6.99
N PHE A 40 11.76 -17.08 -5.94
CA PHE A 40 11.99 -17.54 -4.58
C PHE A 40 10.88 -18.48 -4.07
N LYS A 41 9.61 -18.18 -4.38
CA LYS A 41 8.48 -19.05 -4.05
C LYS A 41 8.60 -20.42 -4.70
N TYR A 42 8.99 -20.47 -5.97
CA TYR A 42 9.24 -21.73 -6.67
C TYR A 42 10.39 -22.51 -6.02
N ARG A 43 11.50 -21.85 -5.68
CA ARG A 43 12.64 -22.48 -5.01
C ARG A 43 12.29 -23.00 -3.60
N ALA A 44 11.53 -22.24 -2.84
CA ALA A 44 11.04 -22.65 -1.53
C ALA A 44 10.13 -23.89 -1.61
N GLY A 45 9.22 -23.94 -2.59
CA GLY A 45 8.38 -25.12 -2.83
C GLY A 45 9.19 -26.39 -3.17
N LEU A 46 10.30 -26.26 -3.90
CA LEU A 46 11.22 -27.38 -4.16
C LEU A 46 11.93 -27.86 -2.89
N VAL A 47 12.24 -26.96 -1.96
CA VAL A 47 12.86 -27.32 -0.67
C VAL A 47 11.84 -28.03 0.23
N GLN A 48 10.62 -27.53 0.29
CA GLN A 48 9.56 -28.13 1.11
C GLN A 48 9.19 -29.54 0.64
N SER A 49 9.05 -29.76 -0.66
CA SER A 49 8.82 -31.10 -1.22
C SER A 49 9.97 -32.09 -0.99
N ALA A 50 11.18 -31.61 -0.70
CA ALA A 50 12.32 -32.44 -0.36
C ALA A 50 12.42 -32.75 1.15
N ILE A 51 11.71 -32.00 2.00
CA ILE A 51 11.70 -32.17 3.47
C ILE A 51 10.56 -33.07 3.94
N ASP A 52 9.49 -33.24 3.15
CA ASP A 52 8.36 -34.16 3.42
C ASP A 52 8.78 -35.61 3.31
N LEU A 53 9.79 -36.02 4.09
CA LEU A 53 10.17 -37.40 4.31
C LEU A 53 9.33 -37.93 5.49
N GLU A 54 8.31 -38.73 5.19
CA GLU A 54 7.58 -39.50 6.19
C GLU A 54 8.57 -40.30 7.07
N THR A 55 8.59 -39.98 8.37
CA THR A 55 9.51 -40.62 9.31
C THR A 55 9.11 -42.05 9.69
N GLY A 56 7.94 -42.50 9.32
CA GLY A 56 7.51 -43.92 9.46
C GLY A 56 7.39 -44.44 10.92
N PHE A 57 7.44 -43.61 11.94
CA PHE A 57 7.32 -44.00 13.34
C PHE A 57 6.04 -43.44 13.99
N SER A 58 5.04 -44.29 14.17
CA SER A 58 3.69 -43.98 14.66
C SER A 58 3.59 -43.29 16.01
N TRP A 59 4.60 -43.38 16.88
CA TRP A 59 4.62 -42.64 18.15
C TRP A 59 5.21 -41.22 18.00
N VAL A 60 6.08 -41.04 17.03
CA VAL A 60 6.57 -39.71 16.62
C VAL A 60 5.40 -38.94 16.01
N ASP A 61 4.58 -39.57 15.16
CA ASP A 61 3.41 -38.96 14.53
C ASP A 61 2.34 -38.52 15.55
N LYS A 62 2.18 -39.24 16.68
CA LYS A 62 1.27 -38.82 17.77
C LYS A 62 1.83 -37.70 18.66
N ALA A 63 3.13 -37.68 18.92
CA ALA A 63 3.78 -36.61 19.68
C ALA A 63 3.93 -35.34 18.82
N THR A 64 4.17 -35.48 17.52
CA THR A 64 4.16 -34.40 16.53
C THR A 64 2.78 -33.78 16.40
N GLY A 65 1.70 -34.55 16.39
CA GLY A 65 0.34 -34.01 16.22
C GLY A 65 -0.13 -33.06 17.36
N LEU A 66 0.36 -33.24 18.60
CA LEU A 66 0.10 -32.32 19.72
C LEU A 66 1.05 -31.11 19.71
N ILE A 67 2.25 -31.29 19.20
CA ILE A 67 3.23 -30.20 19.00
C ILE A 67 2.89 -29.43 17.72
N GLU A 68 2.46 -30.13 16.66
CA GLU A 68 2.02 -29.54 15.39
C GLU A 68 0.90 -28.54 15.57
N SER A 69 -0.15 -28.82 16.34
CA SER A 69 -1.22 -27.85 16.57
C SER A 69 -0.76 -26.55 17.24
N GLY A 70 0.13 -26.64 18.24
CA GLY A 70 0.70 -25.46 18.89
C GLY A 70 1.72 -24.72 18.00
N ILE A 71 2.48 -25.50 17.23
CA ILE A 71 3.48 -24.97 16.29
C ILE A 71 2.79 -24.39 15.05
N GLU A 72 1.70 -24.99 14.53
CA GLU A 72 0.89 -24.43 13.45
C GLU A 72 0.39 -23.02 13.78
N TYR A 73 -0.20 -22.80 14.96
CA TYR A 73 -0.64 -21.46 15.36
C TYR A 73 0.51 -20.43 15.42
N ILE A 74 1.70 -20.87 15.85
CA ILE A 74 2.88 -20.01 15.86
C ILE A 74 3.36 -19.74 14.42
N PHE A 75 3.40 -20.76 13.57
CA PHE A 75 3.78 -20.59 12.18
C PHE A 75 2.76 -19.74 11.41
N ASP A 76 1.45 -19.94 11.58
CA ASP A 76 0.41 -19.14 10.97
C ASP A 76 0.52 -17.68 11.39
N PHE A 77 0.79 -17.41 12.66
CA PHE A 77 1.09 -16.06 13.13
C PHE A 77 2.35 -15.48 12.49
N PHE A 78 3.44 -16.24 12.38
CA PHE A 78 4.65 -15.80 11.69
C PHE A 78 4.43 -15.62 10.19
N TYR A 79 3.67 -16.49 9.53
CA TYR A 79 3.30 -16.31 8.12
C TYR A 79 2.48 -15.04 7.91
N PHE A 80 1.48 -14.81 8.75
CA PHE A 80 0.71 -13.57 8.73
C PHE A 80 1.61 -12.33 8.92
N LEU A 81 2.53 -12.35 9.89
CA LEU A 81 3.50 -11.27 10.09
C LEU A 81 4.40 -11.08 8.85
N MET A 82 4.88 -12.17 8.29
CA MET A 82 5.76 -12.13 7.11
C MET A 82 5.03 -11.60 5.89
N ASP A 83 3.77 -11.93 5.68
CA ASP A 83 2.95 -11.40 4.59
C ASP A 83 2.76 -9.89 4.73
N GLN A 84 2.44 -9.39 5.92
CA GLN A 84 2.32 -7.95 6.18
C GLN A 84 3.66 -7.24 5.97
N ILE A 85 4.73 -7.75 6.56
CA ILE A 85 6.09 -7.18 6.39
C ILE A 85 6.50 -7.22 4.92
N TYR A 86 6.16 -8.30 4.18
CA TYR A 86 6.48 -8.42 2.77
C TYR A 86 5.86 -7.30 1.93
N ILE A 87 4.59 -6.96 2.17
CA ILE A 87 3.94 -5.83 1.48
C ILE A 87 4.72 -4.53 1.72
N TYR A 88 5.11 -4.26 2.97
CA TYR A 88 5.91 -3.08 3.31
C TYR A 88 7.31 -3.09 2.69
N VAL A 89 7.94 -4.26 2.61
CA VAL A 89 9.23 -4.41 1.90
C VAL A 89 9.06 -4.08 0.42
N VAL A 90 8.01 -4.58 -0.22
CA VAL A 90 7.70 -4.25 -1.62
C VAL A 90 7.49 -2.75 -1.81
N ILE A 91 6.67 -2.11 -0.97
CA ILE A 91 6.44 -0.65 -1.03
C ILE A 91 7.75 0.11 -0.85
N THR A 92 8.61 -0.31 0.09
CA THR A 92 9.91 0.32 0.35
C THR A 92 10.86 0.17 -0.84
N LEU A 93 10.96 -1.03 -1.42
CA LEU A 93 11.79 -1.28 -2.60
C LEU A 93 11.32 -0.49 -3.83
N LEU A 94 10.01 -0.30 -3.96
CA LEU A 94 9.42 0.46 -5.04
C LEU A 94 9.38 1.98 -4.76
N SER A 95 9.74 2.42 -3.54
CA SER A 95 9.59 3.83 -3.15
C SER A 95 10.29 4.82 -4.07
N PRO A 96 11.52 4.62 -4.57
CA PRO A 96 12.15 5.56 -5.49
C PRO A 96 11.33 5.76 -6.77
N PHE A 97 10.79 4.65 -7.31
CA PHE A 97 9.98 4.69 -8.52
C PHE A 97 8.62 5.32 -8.27
N ASN A 98 8.03 5.06 -7.10
CA ASN A 98 6.77 5.66 -6.67
C ASN A 98 6.91 7.17 -6.44
N THR A 99 8.03 7.63 -5.88
CA THR A 99 8.35 9.05 -5.75
C THR A 99 8.44 9.71 -7.12
N PHE A 100 9.20 9.14 -8.07
CA PHE A 100 9.28 9.67 -9.44
C PHE A 100 7.93 9.69 -10.14
N LEU A 101 7.12 8.65 -9.97
CA LEU A 101 5.76 8.59 -10.50
C LEU A 101 4.91 9.71 -9.92
N ALA A 102 4.91 9.88 -8.59
CA ALA A 102 4.16 10.91 -7.89
C ALA A 102 4.55 12.30 -8.41
N GLU A 103 5.84 12.55 -8.55
CA GLU A 103 6.38 13.81 -9.06
C GLU A 103 5.99 14.09 -10.50
N LYS A 104 6.19 13.10 -11.37
CA LYS A 104 5.86 13.22 -12.78
C LYS A 104 4.37 13.44 -12.99
N PHE A 105 3.54 12.68 -12.27
CA PHE A 105 2.09 12.78 -12.40
C PHE A 105 1.57 14.12 -11.85
N ASP A 106 2.06 14.58 -10.71
CA ASP A 106 1.71 15.89 -10.18
C ASP A 106 2.16 17.04 -11.11
N SER A 107 3.36 16.93 -11.67
CA SER A 107 3.86 17.91 -12.65
C SER A 107 2.96 17.98 -13.90
N ASP A 108 2.50 16.83 -14.40
CA ASP A 108 1.62 16.76 -15.56
C ASP A 108 0.22 17.32 -15.25
N LEU A 109 -0.24 17.23 -13.99
CA LEU A 109 -1.53 17.76 -13.54
C LEU A 109 -1.51 19.25 -13.18
N THR A 110 -0.40 19.74 -12.59
CA THR A 110 -0.29 21.10 -12.03
C THR A 110 0.57 22.05 -12.86
N GLY A 111 1.37 21.52 -13.79
CA GLY A 111 2.36 22.31 -14.55
C GLY A 111 3.63 22.66 -13.77
N ASN A 112 3.76 22.27 -12.51
CA ASN A 112 4.94 22.54 -11.69
C ASN A 112 6.12 21.68 -12.13
N LYS A 113 7.28 22.32 -12.41
CA LYS A 113 8.51 21.58 -12.78
C LYS A 113 9.16 20.97 -11.54
N PHE A 114 9.88 19.89 -11.75
CA PHE A 114 10.55 19.11 -10.74
C PHE A 114 12.06 19.05 -10.99
N ASP A 115 12.86 19.19 -9.92
CA ASP A 115 14.31 19.00 -9.96
C ASP A 115 14.66 17.62 -9.37
N GLY A 116 14.89 16.63 -10.27
CA GLY A 116 15.36 15.30 -9.89
C GLY A 116 16.84 15.31 -9.54
N ASN A 117 17.19 15.21 -8.24
CA ASN A 117 18.58 15.06 -7.80
C ASN A 117 18.76 13.66 -7.16
N LEU A 118 19.86 12.96 -7.47
CA LEU A 118 20.18 11.64 -6.92
C LEU A 118 20.28 11.62 -5.38
N ILE A 119 20.80 12.70 -4.78
CA ILE A 119 20.88 12.83 -3.31
C ILE A 119 19.48 12.81 -2.69
N ARG A 120 18.51 13.41 -3.37
CA ARG A 120 17.12 13.41 -2.95
C ARG A 120 16.52 12.02 -2.94
N ILE A 121 16.78 11.21 -3.98
CA ILE A 121 16.30 9.83 -4.06
C ILE A 121 16.76 9.00 -2.85
N ILE A 122 18.01 9.17 -2.42
CA ILE A 122 18.54 8.48 -1.24
C ILE A 122 17.82 8.96 0.03
N ASN A 123 17.58 10.26 0.16
CA ASN A 123 16.85 10.82 1.30
C ASN A 123 15.40 10.33 1.32
N ASP A 124 14.73 10.27 0.16
CA ASP A 124 13.36 9.78 0.00
C ASP A 124 13.28 8.28 0.40
N LEU A 125 14.28 7.48 0.01
CA LEU A 125 14.36 6.07 0.41
C LEU A 125 14.53 5.93 1.94
N ILE A 126 15.45 6.69 2.54
CA ILE A 126 15.66 6.68 4.01
C ILE A 126 14.38 7.12 4.72
N ARG A 127 13.73 8.17 4.24
CA ARG A 127 12.45 8.62 4.77
C ARG A 127 11.40 7.53 4.70
N MET A 128 11.28 6.85 3.54
CA MET A 128 10.30 5.78 3.37
C MET A 128 10.53 4.60 4.33
N VAL A 129 11.79 4.26 4.58
CA VAL A 129 12.13 3.25 5.62
C VAL A 129 11.60 3.67 6.99
N ILE A 130 11.75 4.95 7.35
CA ILE A 130 11.25 5.49 8.63
C ILE A 130 9.71 5.47 8.66
N VAL A 131 9.06 5.90 7.58
CA VAL A 131 7.59 5.90 7.45
C VAL A 131 7.03 4.50 7.59
N VAL A 132 7.62 3.53 6.87
CA VAL A 132 7.22 2.13 6.92
C VAL A 132 7.44 1.55 8.33
N PHE A 133 8.56 1.84 8.96
CA PHE A 133 8.84 1.38 10.32
C PHE A 133 7.79 1.89 11.33
N ILE A 134 7.42 3.17 11.24
CA ILE A 134 6.36 3.77 12.06
C ILE A 134 5.01 3.13 11.73
N ALA A 135 4.69 2.96 10.43
CA ALA A 135 3.44 2.36 9.99
C ALA A 135 3.28 0.93 10.54
N VAL A 136 4.31 0.11 10.41
CA VAL A 136 4.33 -1.27 10.93
C VAL A 136 4.10 -1.30 12.44
N ILE A 137 4.84 -0.50 13.22
CA ILE A 137 4.67 -0.46 14.69
C ILE A 137 3.25 -0.05 15.07
N LEU A 138 2.71 0.97 14.42
CA LEU A 138 1.37 1.47 14.75
C LEU A 138 0.27 0.51 14.27
N GLU A 139 0.46 -0.14 13.13
CA GLU A 139 -0.46 -1.16 12.62
C GLU A 139 -0.53 -2.34 13.58
N PHE A 140 0.63 -2.90 13.98
CA PHE A 140 0.65 -3.98 14.96
C PHE A 140 0.11 -3.55 16.32
N GLY A 141 0.38 -2.31 16.75
CA GLY A 141 -0.25 -1.73 17.94
C GLY A 141 -1.76 -1.68 17.82
N GLY A 142 -2.29 -1.24 16.68
CA GLY A 142 -3.73 -1.22 16.38
C GLY A 142 -4.35 -2.61 16.34
N LEU A 143 -3.67 -3.57 15.70
CA LEU A 143 -4.10 -4.97 15.67
C LEU A 143 -4.11 -5.60 17.07
N LEU A 144 -3.09 -5.32 17.89
CA LEU A 144 -3.04 -5.78 19.27
C LEU A 144 -4.18 -5.18 20.11
N MET A 145 -4.45 -3.89 19.97
CA MET A 145 -5.58 -3.25 20.65
C MET A 145 -6.92 -3.85 20.21
N TYR A 146 -7.07 -4.11 18.92
CA TYR A 146 -8.26 -4.79 18.41
C TYR A 146 -8.39 -6.21 18.98
N TRP A 147 -7.32 -7.00 18.97
CA TRP A 147 -7.28 -8.34 19.51
C TRP A 147 -7.71 -8.38 21.00
N MET A 148 -7.31 -7.38 21.79
CA MET A 148 -7.70 -7.29 23.22
C MET A 148 -9.22 -7.12 23.42
N VAL A 149 -9.97 -6.64 22.43
CA VAL A 149 -11.41 -6.42 22.52
C VAL A 149 -12.22 -7.33 21.59
N SER A 150 -11.57 -8.03 20.65
CA SER A 150 -12.22 -8.84 19.61
C SER A 150 -13.10 -9.94 20.19
N TRP A 151 -12.69 -10.55 21.33
CA TRP A 151 -13.48 -11.58 22.01
C TRP A 151 -14.87 -11.11 22.49
N MET A 152 -15.10 -9.80 22.54
CA MET A 152 -16.40 -9.20 22.85
C MET A 152 -17.25 -8.93 21.61
N LEU A 153 -16.68 -9.07 20.43
CA LEU A 153 -17.28 -8.70 19.15
C LEU A 153 -17.63 -9.96 18.34
N PRO A 154 -18.61 -9.89 17.43
CA PRO A 154 -18.88 -10.99 16.51
C PRO A 154 -17.69 -11.24 15.56
N ASP A 155 -17.31 -12.49 15.34
CA ASP A 155 -16.20 -12.90 14.48
C ASP A 155 -16.27 -12.35 13.04
N VAL A 156 -17.51 -12.06 12.57
CA VAL A 156 -17.73 -11.46 11.25
C VAL A 156 -17.09 -10.07 11.11
N LEU A 157 -16.77 -9.41 12.21
CA LEU A 157 -16.11 -8.10 12.20
C LEU A 157 -14.58 -8.20 12.06
N ASP A 158 -13.98 -9.35 12.37
CA ASP A 158 -12.53 -9.54 12.36
C ASP A 158 -11.91 -9.20 10.99
N PRO A 159 -12.36 -9.79 9.86
CA PRO A 159 -11.78 -9.47 8.56
C PRO A 159 -11.97 -8.01 8.17
N ILE A 160 -13.08 -7.39 8.60
CA ILE A 160 -13.37 -5.98 8.32
C ILE A 160 -12.39 -5.08 9.07
N MET A 161 -12.17 -5.36 10.37
CA MET A 161 -11.31 -4.56 11.22
C MET A 161 -9.83 -4.71 10.82
N TYR A 162 -9.38 -5.93 10.53
CA TYR A 162 -8.04 -6.17 10.01
C TYR A 162 -7.81 -5.42 8.69
N HIS A 163 -8.78 -5.47 7.78
CA HIS A 163 -8.71 -4.73 6.54
C HIS A 163 -8.67 -3.21 6.75
N ILE A 164 -9.50 -2.65 7.64
CA ILE A 164 -9.55 -1.21 7.92
C ILE A 164 -8.22 -0.73 8.51
N ILE A 165 -7.66 -1.48 9.47
CA ILE A 165 -6.40 -1.13 10.11
C ILE A 165 -5.26 -1.15 9.08
N GLY A 166 -5.09 -2.24 8.34
CA GLY A 166 -4.08 -2.35 7.30
C GLY A 166 -4.23 -1.28 6.21
N ALA A 167 -5.46 -1.11 5.71
CA ALA A 167 -5.75 -0.10 4.69
C ALA A 167 -5.41 1.33 5.15
N PHE A 168 -5.63 1.66 6.43
CA PHE A 168 -5.25 2.97 6.96
C PHE A 168 -3.75 3.20 6.86
N PHE A 169 -2.91 2.25 7.29
CA PHE A 169 -1.46 2.41 7.30
C PHE A 169 -0.83 2.32 5.91
N PHE A 170 -1.35 1.46 5.02
CA PHE A 170 -0.94 1.48 3.62
C PHE A 170 -1.32 2.80 2.93
N GLY A 171 -2.53 3.31 3.18
CA GLY A 171 -2.92 4.63 2.70
C GLY A 171 -1.98 5.72 3.19
N PHE A 172 -1.63 5.74 4.48
CA PHE A 172 -0.66 6.66 5.05
C PHE A 172 0.68 6.62 4.29
N ALA A 173 1.22 5.43 4.03
CA ALA A 173 2.47 5.28 3.29
C ALA A 173 2.39 5.90 1.88
N PHE A 174 1.28 5.74 1.16
CA PHE A 174 1.09 6.35 -0.17
C PHE A 174 0.92 7.87 -0.12
N TYR A 175 0.25 8.39 0.90
CA TYR A 175 0.13 9.84 1.06
C TYR A 175 1.44 10.51 1.46
N ASP A 176 2.33 9.80 2.17
CA ASP A 176 3.62 10.35 2.55
C ASP A 176 4.47 10.75 1.33
N PHE A 177 4.43 10.00 0.20
CA PHE A 177 5.09 10.36 -1.05
C PHE A 177 4.71 11.77 -1.57
N HIS A 178 3.49 12.20 -1.33
CA HIS A 178 3.04 13.53 -1.76
C HIS A 178 3.32 14.60 -0.71
N LEU A 179 3.13 14.27 0.56
CA LEU A 179 3.33 15.20 1.67
C LEU A 179 4.80 15.60 1.82
N GLU A 180 5.72 14.66 1.59
CA GLU A 180 7.15 14.93 1.53
C GLU A 180 7.49 16.02 0.52
N ARG A 181 6.90 15.95 -0.66
CA ARG A 181 7.08 16.94 -1.71
C ARG A 181 6.71 18.35 -1.27
N TYR A 182 5.75 18.48 -0.35
CA TYR A 182 5.36 19.74 0.27
C TYR A 182 6.13 20.03 1.57
N GLN A 183 7.28 19.36 1.77
CA GLN A 183 8.16 19.53 2.93
C GLN A 183 7.48 19.23 4.27
N VAL A 184 6.45 18.40 4.27
CA VAL A 184 5.83 17.91 5.50
C VAL A 184 6.71 16.83 6.10
N GLY A 185 7.14 16.99 7.35
CA GLY A 185 7.93 15.97 8.05
C GLY A 185 7.11 14.70 8.35
N VAL A 186 7.77 13.57 8.66
CA VAL A 186 7.12 12.27 8.88
C VAL A 186 6.01 12.34 9.94
N LEU A 187 6.26 13.00 11.08
CA LEU A 187 5.23 13.17 12.11
C LEU A 187 4.07 14.06 11.65
N GLY A 188 4.35 15.06 10.80
CA GLY A 188 3.31 15.87 10.16
C GLY A 188 2.46 15.04 9.19
N SER A 189 3.08 14.14 8.42
CA SER A 189 2.36 13.20 7.55
C SER A 189 1.49 12.24 8.35
N LEU A 190 1.97 11.75 9.49
CA LEU A 190 1.20 10.91 10.39
C LEU A 190 0.00 11.67 10.99
N GLY A 191 0.20 12.91 11.44
CA GLY A 191 -0.89 13.79 11.90
C GLY A 191 -1.95 14.00 10.81
N TYR A 192 -1.51 14.30 9.58
CA TYR A 192 -2.39 14.41 8.42
C TYR A 192 -3.18 13.11 8.17
N ALA A 193 -2.55 11.95 8.33
CA ALA A 193 -3.21 10.66 8.14
C ALA A 193 -4.35 10.46 9.16
N PHE A 194 -4.12 10.72 10.44
CA PHE A 194 -5.15 10.62 11.46
C PHE A 194 -6.29 11.63 11.25
N GLU A 195 -6.01 12.86 10.87
CA GLU A 195 -7.02 13.85 10.53
C GLU A 195 -7.86 13.45 9.30
N ASN A 196 -7.30 12.64 8.41
CA ASN A 196 -7.90 12.23 7.15
C ASN A 196 -8.11 10.71 7.05
N GLY A 197 -8.43 10.05 8.16
CA GLY A 197 -8.49 8.59 8.27
C GLY A 197 -9.31 7.90 7.17
N LEU A 198 -10.51 8.39 6.87
CA LEU A 198 -11.32 7.84 5.78
C LEU A 198 -10.62 7.92 4.42
N THR A 199 -9.83 8.97 4.19
CA THR A 199 -9.06 9.12 2.95
C THR A 199 -7.95 8.06 2.87
N MET A 200 -7.28 7.78 3.99
CA MET A 200 -6.25 6.73 4.08
C MET A 200 -6.87 5.36 3.84
N ILE A 201 -7.95 5.04 4.56
CA ILE A 201 -8.65 3.75 4.44
C ILE A 201 -9.11 3.51 3.00
N LEU A 202 -9.72 4.49 2.33
CA LEU A 202 -10.18 4.30 0.95
C LEU A 202 -9.03 4.06 -0.02
N THR A 203 -7.94 4.84 0.08
CA THR A 203 -6.77 4.65 -0.80
C THR A 203 -6.07 3.32 -0.51
N GLY A 204 -5.85 2.98 0.76
CA GLY A 204 -5.25 1.71 1.15
C GLY A 204 -6.13 0.51 0.81
N SER A 205 -7.46 0.63 0.90
CA SER A 205 -8.38 -0.43 0.46
C SER A 205 -8.26 -0.68 -1.05
N ILE A 206 -8.18 0.37 -1.86
CA ILE A 206 -7.96 0.22 -3.31
C ILE A 206 -6.62 -0.49 -3.57
N PHE A 207 -5.57 -0.10 -2.85
CA PHE A 207 -4.27 -0.76 -2.94
C PHE A 207 -4.36 -2.24 -2.61
N LEU A 208 -4.91 -2.61 -1.44
CA LEU A 208 -5.02 -3.99 -0.98
C LEU A 208 -5.86 -4.85 -1.93
N LEU A 209 -7.02 -4.35 -2.39
CA LEU A 209 -7.88 -5.07 -3.33
C LEU A 209 -7.18 -5.37 -4.66
N ILE A 210 -6.35 -4.45 -5.17
CA ILE A 210 -5.58 -4.70 -6.39
C ILE A 210 -4.39 -5.62 -6.09
N TYR A 211 -3.75 -5.46 -4.93
CA TYR A 211 -2.60 -6.25 -4.51
C TYR A 211 -2.90 -7.75 -4.46
N GLU A 212 -4.11 -8.11 -4.04
CA GLU A 212 -4.56 -9.51 -3.97
C GLU A 212 -4.74 -10.18 -5.34
N ILE A 213 -4.71 -9.42 -6.44
CA ILE A 213 -4.80 -10.01 -7.78
C ILE A 213 -3.50 -10.78 -8.07
N PRO A 214 -3.55 -12.12 -8.28
CA PRO A 214 -2.35 -12.93 -8.44
C PRO A 214 -1.46 -12.38 -9.57
N ILE A 215 -0.15 -12.37 -9.33
CA ILE A 215 0.92 -11.99 -10.28
C ILE A 215 0.91 -10.49 -10.63
N ILE A 216 -0.22 -9.95 -11.05
CA ILE A 216 -0.30 -8.55 -11.53
C ILE A 216 -0.54 -7.55 -10.40
N GLY A 217 -0.97 -7.99 -9.23
CA GLY A 217 -1.25 -7.12 -8.08
C GLY A 217 -0.03 -6.34 -7.62
N ILE A 218 1.11 -7.00 -7.49
CA ILE A 218 2.36 -6.36 -7.04
C ILE A 218 2.80 -5.20 -7.95
N PRO A 219 2.84 -5.34 -9.30
CA PRO A 219 3.18 -4.22 -10.16
C PRO A 219 2.08 -3.15 -10.26
N LEU A 220 0.80 -3.54 -10.21
CA LEU A 220 -0.29 -2.60 -10.45
C LEU A 220 -0.65 -1.75 -9.22
N SER A 221 -0.74 -2.39 -8.03
CA SER A 221 -1.31 -1.75 -6.85
C SER A 221 -0.55 -0.49 -6.40
N PRO A 222 0.80 -0.46 -6.32
CA PRO A 222 1.51 0.74 -5.88
C PRO A 222 1.35 1.90 -6.88
N VAL A 223 1.46 1.61 -8.17
CA VAL A 223 1.32 2.63 -9.23
C VAL A 223 -0.06 3.28 -9.19
N ILE A 224 -1.12 2.47 -9.13
CA ILE A 224 -2.49 2.97 -9.08
C ILE A 224 -2.75 3.74 -7.77
N ALA A 225 -2.30 3.22 -6.62
CA ALA A 225 -2.48 3.87 -5.33
C ALA A 225 -1.78 5.22 -5.26
N VAL A 226 -0.53 5.32 -5.75
CA VAL A 226 0.22 6.58 -5.83
C VAL A 226 -0.50 7.60 -6.71
N MET A 227 -0.99 7.20 -7.87
CA MET A 227 -1.68 8.12 -8.77
C MET A 227 -3.02 8.59 -8.18
N ILE A 228 -3.81 7.68 -7.57
CA ILE A 228 -5.08 8.05 -6.92
C ILE A 228 -4.83 8.98 -5.73
N SER A 229 -3.87 8.65 -4.85
CA SER A 229 -3.56 9.49 -3.68
C SER A 229 -3.11 10.89 -4.08
N ASN A 230 -2.36 11.01 -5.18
CA ASN A 230 -1.95 12.30 -5.76
C ASN A 230 -3.17 13.15 -6.14
N VAL A 231 -4.05 12.62 -7.00
CA VAL A 231 -5.24 13.35 -7.45
C VAL A 231 -6.12 13.74 -6.26
N VAL A 232 -6.36 12.82 -5.33
CA VAL A 232 -7.18 13.09 -4.14
C VAL A 232 -6.56 14.18 -3.27
N HIS A 233 -5.22 14.16 -3.08
CA HIS A 233 -4.51 15.20 -2.34
C HIS A 233 -4.66 16.57 -3.02
N LEU A 234 -4.45 16.64 -4.34
CA LEU A 234 -4.56 17.89 -5.10
C LEU A 234 -5.97 18.48 -5.04
N TYR A 235 -7.03 17.66 -5.14
CA TYR A 235 -8.41 18.14 -4.95
C TYR A 235 -8.68 18.63 -3.52
N LYS A 236 -8.15 17.94 -2.50
CA LYS A 236 -8.30 18.37 -1.11
C LYS A 236 -7.56 19.68 -0.84
N ALA A 237 -6.37 19.83 -1.41
CA ALA A 237 -5.56 21.04 -1.32
C ALA A 237 -6.06 22.19 -2.22
N LYS A 238 -7.15 21.99 -2.97
CA LYS A 238 -7.70 22.95 -3.95
C LYS A 238 -6.68 23.40 -5.02
N LYS A 239 -5.74 22.52 -5.35
CA LYS A 239 -4.73 22.78 -6.40
C LYS A 239 -5.21 22.37 -7.79
N LEU A 240 -6.30 21.60 -7.88
CA LEU A 240 -7.00 21.29 -9.12
C LEU A 240 -8.40 21.90 -9.07
N PRO A 241 -8.85 22.58 -10.15
CA PRO A 241 -10.20 23.09 -10.25
C PRO A 241 -11.19 21.93 -10.31
N ARG A 242 -12.30 22.05 -9.59
CA ARG A 242 -13.38 21.07 -9.68
C ARG A 242 -14.06 21.19 -11.05
N LYS A 243 -14.44 20.05 -11.67
CA LYS A 243 -15.16 20.07 -12.95
C LYS A 243 -16.40 20.98 -12.92
N GLU A 244 -17.08 21.06 -11.78
CA GLU A 244 -18.22 21.98 -11.59
C GLU A 244 -17.82 23.45 -11.69
N GLU A 245 -16.63 23.80 -11.21
CA GLU A 245 -16.10 25.18 -11.30
C GLU A 245 -15.74 25.53 -12.73
N LEU A 246 -15.17 24.58 -13.48
CA LEU A 246 -14.87 24.75 -14.90
C LEU A 246 -16.12 24.89 -15.77
N THR A 247 -17.21 24.18 -15.45
CA THR A 247 -18.48 24.30 -16.18
C THR A 247 -19.11 25.67 -15.91
N ILE A 248 -19.09 26.14 -14.65
CA ILE A 248 -19.60 27.47 -14.28
C ILE A 248 -18.78 28.61 -14.90
N GLU A 249 -17.45 28.45 -14.99
CA GLU A 249 -16.61 29.43 -15.68
C GLU A 249 -16.84 29.43 -17.20
N ALA A 250 -17.02 28.25 -17.79
CA ALA A 250 -17.35 28.14 -19.21
C ALA A 250 -18.71 28.76 -19.53
N GLU A 251 -19.72 28.58 -18.68
CA GLU A 251 -21.05 29.21 -18.83
C GLU A 251 -21.06 30.73 -18.61
N LYS A 252 -20.11 31.24 -17.80
CA LYS A 252 -19.99 32.71 -17.58
C LYS A 252 -19.26 33.44 -18.68
N ASN A 253 -18.50 32.71 -19.51
CA ASN A 253 -17.71 33.29 -20.61
C ASN A 253 -18.39 33.13 -21.97
N VAL A 254 -19.64 32.65 -22.00
CA VAL A 254 -20.54 32.61 -23.16
C VAL A 254 -21.62 33.68 -23.00
#